data_ae9f258e0e28071ca92700f70d7746eb
#
_entry.id   ae9f258e0e28071ca92700f70d7746eb
#
_cell.length_a   1.000
_cell.length_b   1.000
_cell.length_c   1.000
_cell.angle_alpha   90.00
_cell.angle_beta   90.00
_cell.angle_gamma   90.00
#
_symmetry.space_group_name_H-M   'P 1'
#
loop_
_entity.id
_entity.type
_entity.pdbx_description
1 polymer ?
#
loop_
_entity_poly.entity_id
_entity_poly.type
_entity_poly.pdbx_seq_one_letter_code
_entity_poly.pdbx_strand_id
1 'polypeptide(L)'
;MGLALFAERKVEAGVSVFAGQAAALPGSDAERQAQGLDHTEVYPLMMFAIGGMMLFPASGDLLTMFVALEVLSLPLYLLSGLARRRRLLSQEAALKYFLLGAFSSGFFLYGMALVYGYAGTLDLGGIDLAIRNGSGNTGMLTVGLGLLLVGLLFKVGAVPFHSWTPDVYQGAPTAVTGFMAACTKIAAFGALLRLLYVGFGADRWTWQPVLGVIAVLTMLVGALLAVVQTDVKRMLGYSAVAHTGFLLTGVLGAQAAGDLAVGQVTSLQAVLFYLATYSFATLGAFAVVTLVRDASGEATGLDRWAGLGKRSPLVAGAFAFFLLSMAGIPLTAGFAGKWAVFTVAMSAGAWPVVLVAITSSVIAIFFYVRTIQVMFFSDVAEGTEPAAVSVPSMLTSGTIAVAVLGTLVLGVVPGPLLELAADAGQFIR
;
A
#
# COMPACT_ATOMS: atom_id res chain seq x y z
N MET A 1 -0.75 -2.19 -15.11
CA MET A 1 -0.53 -0.78 -14.71
C MET A 1 0.83 -0.57 -14.05
N GLY A 2 1.14 -1.23 -12.94
CA GLY A 2 2.47 -1.10 -12.29
C GLY A 2 3.64 -1.39 -13.22
N LEU A 3 3.56 -2.45 -14.03
CA LEU A 3 4.57 -2.80 -15.04
C LEU A 3 4.76 -1.72 -16.10
N ALA A 4 3.70 -1.02 -16.50
CA ALA A 4 3.78 0.04 -17.50
C ALA A 4 4.62 1.23 -17.00
N LEU A 5 4.57 1.56 -15.71
CA LEU A 5 5.39 2.61 -15.13
C LEU A 5 6.89 2.28 -15.15
N PHE A 6 7.25 1.00 -15.04
CA PHE A 6 8.63 0.55 -15.15
C PHE A 6 9.15 0.57 -16.59
N ALA A 7 8.27 0.46 -17.58
CA ALA A 7 8.65 0.54 -18.99
C ALA A 7 9.04 1.98 -19.43
N GLU A 8 8.71 3.00 -18.63
CA GLU A 8 9.10 4.38 -18.87
C GLU A 8 10.57 4.63 -18.46
N ARG A 9 11.48 4.16 -19.32
CA ARG A 9 12.92 4.21 -19.04
C ARG A 9 13.56 5.57 -19.26
N LYS A 10 12.97 6.41 -20.12
CA LYS A 10 13.61 7.61 -20.64
C LYS A 10 12.73 8.82 -20.41
N VAL A 11 13.03 9.58 -19.37
CA VAL A 11 12.18 10.70 -18.97
C VAL A 11 12.76 12.07 -19.39
N GLU A 12 14.08 12.20 -19.48
CA GLU A 12 14.74 13.41 -19.99
C GLU A 12 16.04 13.04 -20.73
N ALA A 13 16.25 13.61 -21.88
CA ALA A 13 17.47 13.45 -22.69
C ALA A 13 17.89 11.97 -22.95
N GLY A 14 16.95 11.05 -22.91
CA GLY A 14 17.23 9.64 -23.16
C GLY A 14 17.86 8.85 -22.02
N VAL A 15 17.91 9.41 -20.79
CA VAL A 15 18.55 8.78 -19.62
C VAL A 15 17.52 8.05 -18.75
N SER A 16 17.84 6.83 -18.31
CA SER A 16 17.00 6.03 -17.40
C SER A 16 16.80 6.70 -16.04
N VAL A 17 15.61 6.54 -15.42
CA VAL A 17 15.33 6.95 -14.03
C VAL A 17 16.08 6.12 -13.00
N PHE A 18 16.55 4.92 -13.41
CA PHE A 18 17.29 4.01 -12.53
C PHE A 18 18.79 4.20 -12.68
N ALA A 19 19.56 4.06 -11.57
CA ALA A 19 21.00 4.16 -11.57
C ALA A 19 21.66 2.95 -12.26
N GLY A 20 22.61 3.16 -13.15
CA GLY A 20 23.31 2.09 -13.88
C GLY A 20 24.19 1.20 -13.00
N GLN A 21 24.60 1.71 -11.85
CA GLN A 21 25.39 0.96 -10.85
C GLN A 21 25.02 1.48 -9.45
N ALA A 22 24.06 0.83 -8.81
CA ALA A 22 23.49 1.29 -7.54
C ALA A 22 24.52 1.33 -6.39
N ALA A 23 25.54 0.46 -6.42
CA ALA A 23 26.60 0.39 -5.42
C ALA A 23 27.69 1.48 -5.57
N ALA A 24 27.77 2.18 -6.71
CA ALA A 24 28.75 3.21 -6.91
C ALA A 24 28.47 4.42 -6.01
N LEU A 25 29.52 4.98 -5.40
CA LEU A 25 29.39 6.21 -4.60
C LEU A 25 28.99 7.41 -5.49
N PRO A 26 28.06 8.26 -5.05
CA PRO A 26 27.67 9.46 -5.78
C PRO A 26 28.90 10.34 -6.11
N GLY A 27 29.03 10.74 -7.38
CA GLY A 27 30.15 11.55 -7.87
C GLY A 27 31.44 10.79 -8.17
N SER A 28 31.48 9.46 -8.00
CA SER A 28 32.65 8.60 -8.28
C SER A 28 32.86 8.37 -9.78
N ASP A 29 34.09 7.94 -10.17
CA ASP A 29 34.37 7.52 -11.54
C ASP A 29 33.55 6.32 -11.97
N ALA A 30 33.25 5.40 -11.05
CA ALA A 30 32.38 4.26 -11.29
C ALA A 30 30.96 4.70 -11.69
N GLU A 31 30.40 5.73 -11.07
CA GLU A 31 29.13 6.30 -11.46
C GLU A 31 29.18 6.95 -12.84
N ARG A 32 30.25 7.69 -13.15
CA ARG A 32 30.45 8.30 -14.47
C ARG A 32 30.56 7.27 -15.59
N GLN A 33 31.26 6.18 -15.36
CA GLN A 33 31.37 5.06 -16.33
C GLN A 33 30.03 4.34 -16.54
N ALA A 34 29.18 4.29 -15.51
CA ALA A 34 27.86 3.69 -15.58
C ALA A 34 26.75 4.58 -16.17
N GLN A 35 27.04 5.83 -16.53
CA GLN A 35 26.01 6.79 -17.00
C GLN A 35 25.30 6.40 -18.28
N GLY A 36 25.84 5.49 -19.09
CA GLY A 36 25.21 4.99 -20.33
C GLY A 36 24.54 3.63 -20.18
N LEU A 37 24.68 2.96 -19.03
CA LEU A 37 24.14 1.62 -18.83
C LEU A 37 22.64 1.67 -18.48
N ASP A 38 21.84 0.93 -19.23
CA ASP A 38 20.45 0.63 -18.89
C ASP A 38 20.42 -0.48 -17.86
N HIS A 39 19.57 -0.37 -16.83
CA HIS A 39 19.40 -1.40 -15.81
C HIS A 39 18.63 -2.58 -16.35
N THR A 40 19.27 -3.72 -16.39
CA THR A 40 18.63 -5.02 -16.72
C THR A 40 18.05 -5.70 -15.49
N GLU A 41 18.59 -5.44 -14.28
CA GLU A 41 18.19 -6.08 -13.02
C GLU A 41 16.80 -5.69 -12.53
N VAL A 42 16.28 -4.54 -12.93
CA VAL A 42 14.96 -4.02 -12.52
C VAL A 42 13.85 -5.01 -12.87
N TYR A 43 13.87 -5.59 -14.07
CA TYR A 43 12.80 -6.49 -14.52
C TYR A 43 12.84 -7.86 -13.82
N PRO A 44 13.98 -8.56 -13.71
CA PRO A 44 14.06 -9.78 -12.92
C PRO A 44 13.62 -9.56 -11.47
N LEU A 45 14.12 -8.50 -10.81
CA LEU A 45 13.73 -8.18 -9.44
C LEU A 45 12.21 -7.95 -9.30
N MET A 46 11.62 -7.24 -10.25
CA MET A 46 10.18 -7.01 -10.25
C MET A 46 9.39 -8.31 -10.46
N MET A 47 9.85 -9.21 -11.34
CA MET A 47 9.21 -10.52 -11.56
C MET A 47 9.28 -11.40 -10.31
N PHE A 48 10.40 -11.42 -9.60
CA PHE A 48 10.50 -12.11 -8.31
C PHE A 48 9.54 -11.50 -7.27
N ALA A 49 9.46 -10.15 -7.18
CA ALA A 49 8.52 -9.51 -6.29
C ALA A 49 7.06 -9.89 -6.60
N ILE A 50 6.67 -9.90 -7.89
CA ILE A 50 5.32 -10.31 -8.32
C ILE A 50 5.07 -11.78 -7.97
N GLY A 51 6.01 -12.68 -8.24
CA GLY A 51 5.89 -14.09 -7.88
C GLY A 51 5.64 -14.29 -6.38
N GLY A 52 6.42 -13.59 -5.54
CA GLY A 52 6.22 -13.58 -4.09
C GLY A 52 4.88 -12.98 -3.67
N MET A 53 4.44 -11.88 -4.31
CA MET A 53 3.13 -11.24 -4.05
C MET A 53 1.95 -12.15 -4.41
N MET A 54 2.07 -12.99 -5.42
CA MET A 54 1.04 -13.97 -5.80
C MET A 54 1.03 -15.16 -4.84
N LEU A 55 2.21 -15.64 -4.45
CA LEU A 55 2.35 -16.79 -3.56
C LEU A 55 1.92 -16.46 -2.12
N PHE A 56 2.18 -15.25 -1.64
CA PHE A 56 1.94 -14.86 -0.25
C PHE A 56 0.50 -15.07 0.21
N PRO A 57 -0.53 -14.53 -0.47
CA PRO A 57 -1.94 -14.80 -0.13
C PRO A 57 -2.41 -16.20 -0.53
N ALA A 58 -1.72 -16.89 -1.42
CA ALA A 58 -2.08 -18.24 -1.87
C ALA A 58 -1.55 -19.34 -0.94
N SER A 59 -0.64 -19.01 0.00
CA SER A 59 0.01 -19.97 0.88
C SER A 59 -1.00 -20.70 1.79
N GLY A 60 -0.92 -22.02 1.87
CA GLY A 60 -1.72 -22.85 2.75
C GLY A 60 -1.09 -23.10 4.11
N ASP A 61 0.18 -22.78 4.28
CA ASP A 61 0.96 -22.99 5.50
C ASP A 61 1.87 -21.79 5.81
N LEU A 62 2.29 -21.69 7.08
CA LEU A 62 3.10 -20.57 7.56
C LEU A 62 4.51 -20.54 6.99
N LEU A 63 5.10 -21.71 6.63
CA LEU A 63 6.45 -21.75 6.09
C LEU A 63 6.47 -21.21 4.64
N THR A 64 5.55 -21.69 3.80
CA THR A 64 5.37 -21.16 2.44
C THR A 64 5.04 -19.66 2.48
N MET A 65 4.21 -19.22 3.44
CA MET A 65 3.89 -17.81 3.64
C MET A 65 5.14 -16.99 4.00
N PHE A 66 6.01 -17.50 4.88
CA PHE A 66 7.28 -16.84 5.23
C PHE A 66 8.22 -16.73 4.01
N VAL A 67 8.39 -17.82 3.27
CA VAL A 67 9.23 -17.82 2.05
C VAL A 67 8.67 -16.81 1.03
N ALA A 68 7.36 -16.78 0.81
CA ALA A 68 6.72 -15.83 -0.08
C ALA A 68 6.92 -14.37 0.38
N LEU A 69 6.88 -14.10 1.69
CA LEU A 69 7.17 -12.80 2.29
C LEU A 69 8.60 -12.35 1.98
N GLU A 70 9.59 -13.22 2.05
CA GLU A 70 10.98 -12.90 1.72
C GLU A 70 11.18 -12.72 0.21
N VAL A 71 10.60 -13.59 -0.61
CA VAL A 71 10.69 -13.51 -2.08
C VAL A 71 10.09 -12.21 -2.62
N LEU A 72 8.98 -11.71 -2.03
CA LEU A 72 8.43 -10.42 -2.41
C LEU A 72 9.23 -9.23 -1.85
N SER A 73 9.89 -9.39 -0.70
CA SER A 73 10.49 -8.29 0.05
C SER A 73 11.90 -7.94 -0.41
N LEU A 74 12.78 -8.94 -0.56
CA LEU A 74 14.17 -8.73 -0.93
C LEU A 74 14.35 -7.93 -2.24
N PRO A 75 13.62 -8.24 -3.32
CA PRO A 75 13.70 -7.43 -4.53
C PRO A 75 13.25 -5.98 -4.33
N LEU A 76 12.23 -5.74 -3.50
CA LEU A 76 11.73 -4.39 -3.23
C LEU A 76 12.72 -3.55 -2.43
N TYR A 77 13.49 -4.16 -1.53
CA TYR A 77 14.57 -3.46 -0.82
C TYR A 77 15.60 -2.92 -1.83
N LEU A 78 16.02 -3.75 -2.78
CA LEU A 78 16.97 -3.36 -3.82
C LEU A 78 16.38 -2.32 -4.77
N LEU A 79 15.17 -2.54 -5.28
CA LEU A 79 14.47 -1.61 -6.18
C LEU A 79 14.30 -0.22 -5.56
N SER A 80 14.10 -0.14 -4.24
CA SER A 80 13.96 1.15 -3.53
C SER A 80 15.23 1.98 -3.54
N GLY A 81 16.42 1.35 -3.69
CA GLY A 81 17.73 1.99 -3.73
C GLY A 81 18.19 2.42 -5.13
N LEU A 82 17.41 2.18 -6.18
CA LEU A 82 17.85 2.34 -7.57
C LEU A 82 17.60 3.72 -8.18
N ALA A 83 17.19 4.76 -7.43
CA ALA A 83 16.99 6.08 -8.00
C ALA A 83 18.32 6.64 -8.55
N ARG A 84 18.33 7.09 -9.82
CA ARG A 84 19.50 7.70 -10.44
C ARG A 84 19.81 9.09 -9.84
N ARG A 85 18.78 9.90 -9.66
CA ARG A 85 18.85 11.19 -8.97
C ARG A 85 18.40 11.03 -7.52
N ARG A 86 18.83 11.89 -6.60
CA ARG A 86 18.56 11.79 -5.16
C ARG A 86 19.07 10.48 -4.54
N ARG A 87 20.22 10.00 -4.99
CA ARG A 87 20.76 8.67 -4.62
C ARG A 87 20.91 8.46 -3.13
N LEU A 88 21.40 9.45 -2.38
CA LEU A 88 21.57 9.33 -0.92
C LEU A 88 20.24 9.06 -0.23
N LEU A 89 19.16 9.77 -0.62
CA LEU A 89 17.83 9.58 -0.08
C LEU A 89 17.27 8.17 -0.45
N SER A 90 17.55 7.73 -1.68
CA SER A 90 17.13 6.40 -2.15
C SER A 90 17.88 5.27 -1.43
N GLN A 91 19.18 5.42 -1.22
CA GLN A 91 19.98 4.45 -0.47
C GLN A 91 19.58 4.39 1.01
N GLU A 92 19.32 5.55 1.62
CA GLU A 92 18.79 5.63 2.99
C GLU A 92 17.42 4.92 3.10
N ALA A 93 16.53 5.16 2.14
CA ALA A 93 15.23 4.51 2.08
C ALA A 93 15.36 2.98 1.95
N ALA A 94 16.23 2.50 1.07
CA ALA A 94 16.51 1.08 0.89
C ALA A 94 17.07 0.44 2.16
N LEU A 95 18.03 1.11 2.83
CA LEU A 95 18.63 0.62 4.07
C LEU A 95 17.59 0.53 5.20
N LYS A 96 16.78 1.58 5.39
CA LYS A 96 15.70 1.59 6.39
C LYS A 96 14.70 0.48 6.11
N TYR A 97 14.31 0.31 4.84
CA TYR A 97 13.34 -0.71 4.45
C TYR A 97 13.89 -2.12 4.70
N PHE A 98 15.15 -2.37 4.34
CA PHE A 98 15.82 -3.64 4.58
C PHE A 98 15.94 -3.96 6.07
N LEU A 99 16.50 -3.03 6.88
CA LEU A 99 16.75 -3.30 8.30
C LEU A 99 15.45 -3.52 9.08
N LEU A 100 14.45 -2.65 8.89
CA LEU A 100 13.16 -2.78 9.56
C LEU A 100 12.36 -3.98 9.03
N GLY A 101 12.49 -4.29 7.74
CA GLY A 101 11.86 -5.45 7.12
C GLY A 101 12.43 -6.77 7.63
N ALA A 102 13.75 -6.91 7.64
CA ALA A 102 14.43 -8.09 8.18
C ALA A 102 14.10 -8.34 9.66
N PHE A 103 14.05 -7.24 10.45
CA PHE A 103 13.64 -7.34 11.85
C PHE A 103 12.20 -7.83 12.00
N SER A 104 11.30 -7.31 11.17
CA SER A 104 9.89 -7.73 11.12
C SER A 104 9.72 -9.19 10.69
N SER A 105 10.50 -9.64 9.71
CA SER A 105 10.52 -11.04 9.28
C SER A 105 11.02 -11.98 10.38
N GLY A 106 11.98 -11.53 11.20
CA GLY A 106 12.44 -12.26 12.38
C GLY A 106 11.31 -12.51 13.40
N PHE A 107 10.45 -11.51 13.64
CA PHE A 107 9.27 -11.69 14.49
C PHE A 107 8.28 -12.69 13.87
N PHE A 108 8.02 -12.60 12.58
CA PHE A 108 7.15 -13.55 11.89
C PHE A 108 7.67 -14.99 12.03
N LEU A 109 8.97 -15.20 11.80
CA LEU A 109 9.62 -16.50 11.91
C LEU A 109 9.51 -17.07 13.33
N TYR A 110 9.77 -16.24 14.35
CA TYR A 110 9.66 -16.68 15.74
C TYR A 110 8.20 -16.95 16.14
N GLY A 111 7.27 -16.11 15.69
CA GLY A 111 5.83 -16.35 15.84
C GLY A 111 5.39 -17.69 15.24
N MET A 112 5.86 -18.02 14.04
CA MET A 112 5.63 -19.30 13.39
C MET A 112 6.14 -20.49 14.23
N ALA A 113 7.33 -20.36 14.82
CA ALA A 113 7.88 -21.42 15.69
C ALA A 113 7.04 -21.64 16.95
N LEU A 114 6.52 -20.56 17.58
CA LEU A 114 5.63 -20.69 18.74
C LEU A 114 4.29 -21.31 18.39
N VAL A 115 3.69 -20.92 17.24
CA VAL A 115 2.44 -21.53 16.77
C VAL A 115 2.65 -23.01 16.44
N TYR A 116 3.77 -23.38 15.83
CA TYR A 116 4.13 -24.78 15.64
C TYR A 116 4.26 -25.54 16.98
N GLY A 117 4.88 -24.92 17.98
CA GLY A 117 4.97 -25.49 19.32
C GLY A 117 3.61 -25.71 20.00
N TYR A 118 2.61 -24.90 19.66
CA TYR A 118 1.22 -25.09 20.11
C TYR A 118 0.47 -26.15 19.32
N ALA A 119 0.46 -26.04 18.00
CA ALA A 119 -0.42 -26.82 17.11
C ALA A 119 0.21 -28.13 16.60
N GLY A 120 1.55 -28.27 16.66
CA GLY A 120 2.29 -29.39 16.06
C GLY A 120 2.31 -29.41 14.55
N THR A 121 1.77 -28.36 13.89
CA THR A 121 1.69 -28.21 12.45
C THR A 121 1.85 -26.73 12.02
N LEU A 122 2.25 -26.53 10.77
CA LEU A 122 2.31 -25.21 10.14
C LEU A 122 1.16 -24.96 9.16
N ASP A 123 0.38 -26.01 8.84
CA ASP A 123 -0.81 -25.91 7.99
C ASP A 123 -1.88 -25.05 8.65
N LEU A 124 -2.45 -24.10 7.91
CA LEU A 124 -3.43 -23.15 8.47
C LEU A 124 -4.69 -23.86 8.96
N GLY A 125 -5.19 -24.85 8.22
CA GLY A 125 -6.36 -25.64 8.62
C GLY A 125 -6.07 -26.49 9.86
N GLY A 126 -4.88 -27.06 9.95
CA GLY A 126 -4.41 -27.81 11.12
C GLY A 126 -4.27 -26.94 12.35
N ILE A 127 -3.83 -25.68 12.22
CA ILE A 127 -3.77 -24.70 13.30
C ILE A 127 -5.18 -24.37 13.83
N ASP A 128 -6.14 -24.08 12.94
CA ASP A 128 -7.54 -23.81 13.32
C ASP A 128 -8.16 -25.01 14.07
N LEU A 129 -7.89 -26.22 13.59
CA LEU A 129 -8.34 -27.45 14.23
C LEU A 129 -7.73 -27.62 15.64
N ALA A 130 -6.43 -27.35 15.79
CA ALA A 130 -5.75 -27.41 17.09
C ALA A 130 -6.33 -26.38 18.08
N ILE A 131 -6.66 -25.17 17.61
CA ILE A 131 -7.31 -24.13 18.39
C ILE A 131 -8.70 -24.59 18.86
N ARG A 132 -9.51 -25.16 17.98
CA ARG A 132 -10.86 -25.69 18.31
C ARG A 132 -10.80 -26.81 19.35
N ASN A 133 -9.78 -27.63 19.27
CA ASN A 133 -9.60 -28.76 20.20
C ASN A 133 -9.01 -28.34 21.55
N GLY A 134 -8.51 -27.11 21.68
CA GLY A 134 -7.90 -26.61 22.91
C GLY A 134 -6.62 -27.34 23.32
N SER A 135 -5.90 -27.91 22.36
CA SER A 135 -4.77 -28.82 22.59
C SER A 135 -3.44 -28.07 22.66
N GLY A 136 -3.12 -27.39 23.75
CA GLY A 136 -1.80 -26.77 23.86
C GLY A 136 -1.70 -25.65 24.89
N ASN A 137 -0.52 -25.03 24.96
CA ASN A 137 -0.28 -23.87 25.82
C ASN A 137 -0.81 -22.58 25.13
N THR A 138 -1.91 -22.05 25.65
CA THR A 138 -2.56 -20.83 25.13
C THR A 138 -1.60 -19.63 25.09
N GLY A 139 -0.64 -19.54 26.03
CA GLY A 139 0.37 -18.48 26.00
C GLY A 139 1.27 -18.55 24.75
N MET A 140 1.65 -19.75 24.30
CA MET A 140 2.40 -19.92 23.06
C MET A 140 1.57 -19.50 21.83
N LEU A 141 0.29 -19.83 21.81
CA LEU A 141 -0.63 -19.44 20.74
C LEU A 141 -0.75 -17.92 20.67
N THR A 142 -1.07 -17.25 21.80
CA THR A 142 -1.31 -15.80 21.83
C THR A 142 -0.05 -15.00 21.49
N VAL A 143 1.11 -15.37 22.06
CA VAL A 143 2.38 -14.71 21.74
C VAL A 143 2.80 -15.01 20.30
N GLY A 144 2.63 -16.26 19.84
CA GLY A 144 2.91 -16.65 18.47
C GLY A 144 2.10 -15.86 17.45
N LEU A 145 0.78 -15.75 17.67
CA LEU A 145 -0.10 -14.92 16.82
C LEU A 145 0.30 -13.44 16.86
N GLY A 146 0.60 -12.90 18.05
CA GLY A 146 1.06 -11.52 18.18
C GLY A 146 2.31 -11.23 17.34
N LEU A 147 3.29 -12.14 17.35
CA LEU A 147 4.53 -11.99 16.57
C LEU A 147 4.31 -12.18 15.07
N LEU A 148 3.44 -13.09 14.64
CA LEU A 148 3.01 -13.20 13.24
C LEU A 148 2.37 -11.91 12.76
N LEU A 149 1.49 -11.33 13.59
CA LEU A 149 0.83 -10.06 13.30
C LEU A 149 1.82 -8.90 13.20
N VAL A 150 2.89 -8.84 14.01
CA VAL A 150 3.95 -7.83 13.85
C VAL A 150 4.52 -7.85 12.44
N GLY A 151 4.84 -9.04 11.91
CA GLY A 151 5.34 -9.20 10.54
C GLY A 151 4.37 -8.69 9.48
N LEU A 152 3.10 -9.06 9.57
CA LEU A 152 2.08 -8.65 8.60
C LEU A 152 1.70 -7.18 8.74
N LEU A 153 1.57 -6.66 9.96
CA LEU A 153 1.25 -5.25 10.24
C LEU A 153 2.37 -4.31 9.77
N PHE A 154 3.63 -4.73 9.90
CA PHE A 154 4.75 -4.03 9.28
C PHE A 154 4.56 -3.98 7.75
N LYS A 155 4.23 -5.10 7.13
CA LYS A 155 4.11 -5.19 5.67
C LYS A 155 2.98 -4.34 5.10
N VAL A 156 1.85 -4.24 5.80
CA VAL A 156 0.74 -3.34 5.40
C VAL A 156 0.98 -1.88 5.79
N GLY A 157 1.97 -1.59 6.64
CA GLY A 157 2.29 -0.25 7.11
C GLY A 157 1.34 0.25 8.21
N ALA A 158 0.92 -0.63 9.13
CA ALA A 158 0.08 -0.27 10.27
C ALA A 158 0.90 0.27 11.46
N VAL A 159 0.33 1.19 12.23
CA VAL A 159 0.91 1.71 13.48
C VAL A 159 0.93 0.60 14.53
N PRO A 160 2.05 0.41 15.27
CA PRO A 160 3.26 1.26 15.33
C PRO A 160 4.32 0.93 14.27
N PHE A 161 4.13 -0.05 13.42
CA PHE A 161 5.12 -0.58 12.48
C PHE A 161 5.18 0.16 11.12
N HIS A 162 4.62 1.36 11.04
CA HIS A 162 4.43 2.15 9.81
C HIS A 162 5.62 3.03 9.41
N SER A 163 6.60 3.24 10.29
CA SER A 163 7.63 4.28 10.15
C SER A 163 8.44 4.21 8.85
N TRP A 164 8.58 3.02 8.28
CA TRP A 164 9.26 2.82 7.00
C TRP A 164 8.48 3.39 5.81
N THR A 165 7.15 3.39 5.86
CA THR A 165 6.30 3.71 4.70
C THR A 165 6.53 5.13 4.15
N PRO A 166 6.46 6.22 4.94
CA PRO A 166 6.68 7.56 4.41
C PRO A 166 8.13 7.78 3.93
N ASP A 167 9.13 7.23 4.62
CA ASP A 167 10.53 7.39 4.27
C ASP A 167 10.88 6.66 2.98
N VAL A 168 10.42 5.41 2.83
CA VAL A 168 10.64 4.61 1.63
C VAL A 168 9.86 5.18 0.44
N TYR A 169 8.62 5.62 0.65
CA TYR A 169 7.84 6.21 -0.44
C TYR A 169 8.47 7.51 -0.96
N GLN A 170 9.06 8.31 -0.09
CA GLN A 170 9.76 9.53 -0.48
C GLN A 170 11.06 9.23 -1.22
N GLY A 171 11.86 8.26 -0.75
CA GLY A 171 13.20 8.00 -1.25
C GLY A 171 13.28 7.07 -2.47
N ALA A 172 12.38 6.09 -2.59
CA ALA A 172 12.36 5.16 -3.71
C ALA A 172 11.99 5.86 -5.04
N PRO A 173 12.42 5.33 -6.20
CA PRO A 173 11.92 5.79 -7.50
C PRO A 173 10.39 5.74 -7.53
N THR A 174 9.71 6.75 -8.07
CA THR A 174 8.24 6.86 -7.98
C THR A 174 7.50 5.69 -8.63
N ALA A 175 8.04 5.10 -9.70
CA ALA A 175 7.48 3.88 -10.30
C ALA A 175 7.49 2.70 -9.31
N VAL A 176 8.61 2.53 -8.57
CA VAL A 176 8.72 1.52 -7.50
C VAL A 176 7.74 1.82 -6.37
N THR A 177 7.64 3.08 -5.96
CA THR A 177 6.70 3.50 -4.90
C THR A 177 5.26 3.20 -5.29
N GLY A 178 4.82 3.54 -6.50
CA GLY A 178 3.46 3.26 -6.98
C GLY A 178 3.16 1.76 -7.03
N PHE A 179 4.12 0.96 -7.49
CA PHE A 179 4.02 -0.50 -7.52
C PHE A 179 3.89 -1.08 -6.08
N MET A 180 4.76 -0.66 -5.17
CA MET A 180 4.70 -1.09 -3.76
C MET A 180 3.39 -0.68 -3.09
N ALA A 181 2.97 0.58 -3.27
CA ALA A 181 1.79 1.12 -2.60
C ALA A 181 0.50 0.37 -2.95
N ALA A 182 0.40 -0.16 -4.17
CA ALA A 182 -0.75 -0.93 -4.62
C ALA A 182 -0.56 -2.44 -4.43
N CYS A 183 0.43 -3.03 -5.12
CA CYS A 183 0.54 -4.49 -5.23
C CYS A 183 0.99 -5.15 -3.93
N THR A 184 1.95 -4.56 -3.20
CA THR A 184 2.39 -5.11 -1.90
C THR A 184 1.25 -5.07 -0.87
N LYS A 185 0.43 -4.04 -0.90
CA LYS A 185 -0.71 -3.91 0.01
C LYS A 185 -1.78 -4.98 -0.27
N ILE A 186 -2.08 -5.24 -1.54
CA ILE A 186 -3.00 -6.33 -1.93
C ILE A 186 -2.47 -7.67 -1.40
N ALA A 187 -1.21 -7.99 -1.67
CA ALA A 187 -0.60 -9.25 -1.25
C ALA A 187 -0.58 -9.41 0.28
N ALA A 188 -0.19 -8.36 1.01
CA ALA A 188 -0.09 -8.40 2.46
C ALA A 188 -1.46 -8.48 3.15
N PHE A 189 -2.47 -7.77 2.66
CA PHE A 189 -3.84 -7.93 3.16
C PHE A 189 -4.42 -9.28 2.80
N GLY A 190 -4.17 -9.81 1.60
CA GLY A 190 -4.58 -11.17 1.23
C GLY A 190 -3.99 -12.22 2.18
N ALA A 191 -2.71 -12.12 2.51
CA ALA A 191 -2.06 -12.99 3.48
C ALA A 191 -2.61 -12.81 4.90
N LEU A 192 -2.87 -11.55 5.33
CA LEU A 192 -3.48 -11.25 6.63
C LEU A 192 -4.88 -11.86 6.75
N LEU A 193 -5.72 -11.70 5.73
CA LEU A 193 -7.06 -12.29 5.70
C LEU A 193 -6.99 -13.83 5.75
N ARG A 194 -6.07 -14.42 4.98
CA ARG A 194 -5.89 -15.87 4.99
C ARG A 194 -5.42 -16.39 6.35
N LEU A 195 -4.43 -15.74 6.95
CA LEU A 195 -3.97 -16.09 8.29
C LEU A 195 -5.11 -16.03 9.30
N LEU A 196 -5.81 -14.90 9.36
CA LEU A 196 -6.81 -14.64 10.39
C LEU A 196 -8.11 -15.45 10.19
N TYR A 197 -8.54 -15.63 8.95
CA TYR A 197 -9.83 -16.25 8.69
C TYR A 197 -9.75 -17.78 8.55
N VAL A 198 -8.62 -18.30 8.05
CA VAL A 198 -8.40 -19.75 7.90
C VAL A 198 -7.64 -20.30 9.09
N GLY A 199 -6.50 -19.70 9.46
CA GLY A 199 -5.64 -20.24 10.50
C GLY A 199 -6.08 -19.91 11.93
N PHE A 200 -6.67 -18.74 12.15
CA PHE A 200 -7.06 -18.24 13.48
C PHE A 200 -8.53 -17.80 13.56
N GLY A 201 -9.37 -18.36 12.69
CA GLY A 201 -10.80 -18.07 12.67
C GLY A 201 -11.52 -18.44 13.97
N ALA A 202 -11.13 -19.54 14.59
CA ALA A 202 -11.66 -20.00 15.88
C ALA A 202 -11.28 -19.07 17.05
N ASP A 203 -10.16 -18.33 16.95
CA ASP A 203 -9.64 -17.42 18.00
C ASP A 203 -9.95 -15.94 17.73
N ARG A 204 -10.99 -15.64 16.94
CA ARG A 204 -11.34 -14.27 16.52
C ARG A 204 -11.53 -13.29 17.68
N TRP A 205 -12.02 -13.74 18.79
CA TRP A 205 -12.26 -12.91 19.99
C TRP A 205 -10.98 -12.37 20.61
N THR A 206 -9.83 -13.03 20.38
CA THR A 206 -8.52 -12.59 20.85
C THR A 206 -7.92 -11.52 19.94
N TRP A 207 -7.95 -11.72 18.61
CA TRP A 207 -7.26 -10.79 17.71
C TRP A 207 -8.11 -9.59 17.24
N GLN A 208 -9.46 -9.71 17.19
CA GLN A 208 -10.31 -8.59 16.74
C GLN A 208 -10.16 -7.32 17.58
N PRO A 209 -10.19 -7.35 18.94
CA PRO A 209 -10.00 -6.15 19.76
C PRO A 209 -8.63 -5.51 19.56
N VAL A 210 -7.59 -6.32 19.44
CA VAL A 210 -6.21 -5.84 19.21
C VAL A 210 -6.10 -5.12 17.86
N LEU A 211 -6.64 -5.73 16.80
CA LEU A 211 -6.68 -5.10 15.48
C LEU A 211 -7.56 -3.84 15.47
N GLY A 212 -8.61 -3.78 16.28
CA GLY A 212 -9.45 -2.60 16.45
C GLY A 212 -8.64 -1.41 16.96
N VAL A 213 -7.85 -1.61 18.01
CA VAL A 213 -6.95 -0.58 18.56
C VAL A 213 -5.90 -0.17 17.52
N ILE A 214 -5.29 -1.15 16.84
CA ILE A 214 -4.29 -0.89 15.79
C ILE A 214 -4.92 -0.12 14.63
N ALA A 215 -6.14 -0.44 14.20
CA ALA A 215 -6.86 0.27 13.14
C ALA A 215 -7.08 1.74 13.51
N VAL A 216 -7.57 2.00 14.75
CA VAL A 216 -7.79 3.35 15.28
C VAL A 216 -6.49 4.16 15.27
N LEU A 217 -5.41 3.62 15.85
CA LEU A 217 -4.12 4.29 15.88
C LEU A 217 -3.58 4.55 14.47
N THR A 218 -3.74 3.58 13.57
CA THR A 218 -3.25 3.68 12.20
C THR A 218 -3.98 4.78 11.41
N MET A 219 -5.29 4.87 11.56
CA MET A 219 -6.09 5.92 10.92
C MET A 219 -5.72 7.32 11.43
N LEU A 220 -5.67 7.48 12.75
CA LEU A 220 -5.38 8.77 13.38
C LEU A 220 -3.96 9.25 13.08
N VAL A 221 -2.95 8.41 13.31
CA VAL A 221 -1.55 8.76 13.06
C VAL A 221 -1.32 9.05 11.58
N GLY A 222 -1.84 8.21 10.69
CA GLY A 222 -1.72 8.43 9.24
C GLY A 222 -2.36 9.74 8.80
N ALA A 223 -3.60 10.02 9.22
CA ALA A 223 -4.31 11.22 8.83
C ALA A 223 -3.66 12.49 9.41
N LEU A 224 -3.32 12.52 10.71
CA LEU A 224 -2.73 13.68 11.37
C LEU A 224 -1.33 14.02 10.83
N LEU A 225 -0.48 13.01 10.62
CA LEU A 225 0.85 13.24 10.09
C LEU A 225 0.86 13.62 8.61
N ALA A 226 -0.13 13.19 7.81
CA ALA A 226 -0.31 13.63 6.44
C ALA A 226 -0.59 15.15 6.33
N VAL A 227 -1.32 15.72 7.29
CA VAL A 227 -1.67 17.16 7.31
C VAL A 227 -0.43 18.06 7.31
N VAL A 228 0.61 17.68 8.03
CA VAL A 228 1.82 18.51 8.20
C VAL A 228 2.87 18.30 7.10
N GLN A 229 2.66 17.37 6.17
CA GLN A 229 3.64 17.08 5.13
C GLN A 229 3.69 18.18 4.07
N THR A 230 4.92 18.49 3.63
CA THR A 230 5.22 19.41 2.54
C THR A 230 5.77 18.71 1.30
N ASP A 231 6.02 17.42 1.37
CA ASP A 231 6.44 16.54 0.28
C ASP A 231 5.26 15.68 -0.17
N VAL A 232 4.92 15.70 -1.46
CA VAL A 232 3.76 15.01 -2.03
C VAL A 232 3.87 13.49 -1.88
N LYS A 233 5.06 12.91 -2.09
CA LYS A 233 5.26 11.45 -1.94
C LYS A 233 5.14 11.03 -0.48
N ARG A 234 5.66 11.82 0.44
CA ARG A 234 5.58 11.57 1.87
C ARG A 234 4.15 11.73 2.39
N MET A 235 3.42 12.73 1.88
CA MET A 235 1.99 12.90 2.15
C MET A 235 1.18 11.67 1.67
N LEU A 236 1.43 11.20 0.45
CA LEU A 236 0.82 9.96 -0.06
C LEU A 236 1.22 8.72 0.76
N GLY A 237 2.43 8.70 1.32
CA GLY A 237 2.89 7.66 2.25
C GLY A 237 2.04 7.61 3.53
N TYR A 238 1.83 8.75 4.19
CA TYR A 238 0.95 8.81 5.38
C TYR A 238 -0.52 8.60 5.03
N SER A 239 -0.95 9.07 3.86
CA SER A 239 -2.26 8.70 3.30
C SER A 239 -2.40 7.17 3.19
N ALA A 240 -1.39 6.47 2.67
CA ALA A 240 -1.37 5.01 2.57
C ALA A 240 -1.44 4.33 3.95
N VAL A 241 -0.83 4.92 4.99
CA VAL A 241 -0.99 4.47 6.38
C VAL A 241 -2.44 4.63 6.85
N ALA A 242 -3.07 5.80 6.64
CA ALA A 242 -4.47 6.01 7.00
C ALA A 242 -5.40 5.00 6.30
N HIS A 243 -5.20 4.76 5.01
CA HIS A 243 -5.97 3.76 4.24
C HIS A 243 -5.75 2.33 4.73
N THR A 244 -4.57 1.99 5.27
CA THR A 244 -4.37 0.72 5.98
C THR A 244 -5.31 0.58 7.16
N GLY A 245 -5.50 1.64 7.95
CA GLY A 245 -6.44 1.63 9.07
C GLY A 245 -7.90 1.44 8.62
N PHE A 246 -8.33 2.08 7.52
CA PHE A 246 -9.65 1.85 6.95
C PHE A 246 -9.84 0.41 6.46
N LEU A 247 -8.83 -0.19 5.84
CA LEU A 247 -8.85 -1.60 5.44
C LEU A 247 -8.92 -2.54 6.65
N LEU A 248 -8.15 -2.27 7.71
CA LEU A 248 -8.23 -3.02 8.96
C LEU A 248 -9.61 -2.93 9.62
N THR A 249 -10.30 -1.78 9.50
CA THR A 249 -11.69 -1.64 9.94
C THR A 249 -12.60 -2.65 9.21
N GLY A 250 -12.39 -2.87 7.91
CA GLY A 250 -13.10 -3.92 7.15
C GLY A 250 -12.82 -5.33 7.67
N VAL A 251 -11.57 -5.62 8.10
CA VAL A 251 -11.19 -6.93 8.67
C VAL A 251 -11.96 -7.21 9.98
N LEU A 252 -12.27 -6.18 10.78
CA LEU A 252 -13.07 -6.31 11.99
C LEU A 252 -14.52 -6.74 11.72
N GLY A 253 -15.00 -6.57 10.48
CA GLY A 253 -16.30 -7.04 10.04
C GLY A 253 -16.43 -8.56 9.91
N ALA A 254 -15.40 -9.35 10.27
CA ALA A 254 -15.44 -10.79 10.25
C ALA A 254 -16.50 -11.34 11.23
N GLN A 255 -17.48 -12.05 10.68
CA GLN A 255 -18.58 -12.70 11.43
C GLN A 255 -18.56 -14.20 11.18
N ALA A 256 -19.21 -14.98 12.05
CA ALA A 256 -19.43 -16.40 11.78
C ALA A 256 -20.36 -16.57 10.57
N ALA A 257 -20.17 -17.66 9.81
CA ALA A 257 -20.92 -17.89 8.58
C ALA A 257 -22.45 -17.95 8.77
N GLY A 258 -22.94 -18.29 9.98
CA GLY A 258 -24.34 -18.32 10.33
C GLY A 258 -24.97 -16.98 10.72
N ASP A 259 -24.15 -15.95 10.96
CA ASP A 259 -24.61 -14.63 11.42
C ASP A 259 -24.87 -13.64 10.25
N LEU A 260 -24.55 -14.05 9.01
CA LEU A 260 -24.70 -13.20 7.83
C LEU A 260 -26.12 -13.31 7.24
N ALA A 261 -26.76 -12.16 7.03
CA ALA A 261 -28.02 -12.11 6.29
C ALA A 261 -27.81 -12.46 4.81
N VAL A 262 -28.81 -13.06 4.18
CA VAL A 262 -28.77 -13.37 2.75
C VAL A 262 -28.58 -12.09 1.92
N GLY A 263 -27.57 -12.07 1.05
CA GLY A 263 -27.23 -10.90 0.21
C GLY A 263 -26.40 -9.83 0.90
N GLN A 264 -25.98 -10.03 2.16
CA GLN A 264 -25.10 -9.09 2.85
C GLN A 264 -23.66 -9.23 2.34
N VAL A 265 -23.00 -8.09 2.08
CA VAL A 265 -21.58 -8.05 1.71
C VAL A 265 -20.75 -8.57 2.89
N THR A 266 -19.87 -9.53 2.61
CA THR A 266 -18.97 -10.08 3.63
C THR A 266 -17.77 -9.15 3.89
N SER A 267 -17.14 -9.31 5.04
CA SER A 267 -15.89 -8.59 5.36
C SER A 267 -14.80 -8.82 4.30
N LEU A 268 -14.66 -10.05 3.83
CA LEU A 268 -13.72 -10.41 2.78
C LEU A 268 -14.00 -9.65 1.47
N GLN A 269 -15.26 -9.67 1.00
CA GLN A 269 -15.69 -8.94 -0.20
C GLN A 269 -15.39 -7.44 -0.06
N ALA A 270 -15.74 -6.83 1.07
CA ALA A 270 -15.54 -5.40 1.32
C ALA A 270 -14.05 -5.02 1.30
N VAL A 271 -13.19 -5.82 1.94
CA VAL A 271 -11.74 -5.58 1.98
C VAL A 271 -11.11 -5.76 0.59
N LEU A 272 -11.44 -6.84 -0.14
CA LEU A 272 -10.94 -7.07 -1.49
C LEU A 272 -11.40 -5.97 -2.47
N PHE A 273 -12.65 -5.57 -2.38
CA PHE A 273 -13.19 -4.46 -3.17
C PHE A 273 -12.43 -3.15 -2.88
N TYR A 274 -12.21 -2.84 -1.59
CA TYR A 274 -11.49 -1.61 -1.24
C TYR A 274 -10.01 -1.66 -1.67
N LEU A 275 -9.34 -2.79 -1.56
CA LEU A 275 -7.97 -2.97 -2.08
C LEU A 275 -7.88 -2.69 -3.58
N ALA A 276 -8.82 -3.19 -4.36
CA ALA A 276 -8.87 -2.94 -5.80
C ALA A 276 -9.11 -1.46 -6.11
N THR A 277 -10.10 -0.84 -5.48
CA THR A 277 -10.43 0.59 -5.68
C THR A 277 -9.29 1.52 -5.27
N TYR A 278 -8.66 1.23 -4.12
CA TYR A 278 -7.48 1.94 -3.63
C TYR A 278 -6.30 1.83 -4.59
N SER A 279 -6.09 0.65 -5.19
CA SER A 279 -4.96 0.41 -6.10
C SER A 279 -5.07 1.21 -7.39
N PHE A 280 -6.26 1.36 -7.97
CA PHE A 280 -6.46 2.23 -9.14
C PHE A 280 -6.13 3.69 -8.82
N ALA A 281 -6.67 4.24 -7.73
CA ALA A 281 -6.42 5.62 -7.33
C ALA A 281 -4.92 5.86 -7.00
N THR A 282 -4.29 4.93 -6.29
CA THR A 282 -2.89 5.05 -5.87
C THR A 282 -1.92 4.95 -7.04
N LEU A 283 -2.09 3.94 -7.92
CA LEU A 283 -1.25 3.81 -9.11
C LEU A 283 -1.40 5.01 -10.04
N GLY A 284 -2.62 5.51 -10.22
CA GLY A 284 -2.89 6.71 -11.00
C GLY A 284 -2.22 7.95 -10.40
N ALA A 285 -2.32 8.15 -9.08
CA ALA A 285 -1.70 9.26 -8.40
C ALA A 285 -0.16 9.23 -8.53
N PHE A 286 0.48 8.09 -8.28
CA PHE A 286 1.93 7.97 -8.47
C PHE A 286 2.36 8.06 -9.94
N ALA A 287 1.54 7.61 -10.89
CA ALA A 287 1.80 7.82 -12.31
C ALA A 287 1.84 9.31 -12.67
N VAL A 288 0.94 10.11 -12.09
CA VAL A 288 1.00 11.58 -12.25
C VAL A 288 2.24 12.16 -11.59
N VAL A 289 2.61 11.72 -10.38
CA VAL A 289 3.82 12.20 -9.70
C VAL A 289 5.09 11.97 -10.54
N THR A 290 5.18 10.89 -11.32
CA THR A 290 6.33 10.65 -12.21
C THR A 290 6.49 11.73 -13.28
N LEU A 291 5.41 12.41 -13.65
CA LEU A 291 5.41 13.43 -14.73
C LEU A 291 5.84 14.81 -14.24
N VAL A 292 5.71 15.12 -12.94
CA VAL A 292 6.01 16.44 -12.38
C VAL A 292 7.48 16.48 -11.96
N ARG A 293 8.29 17.33 -12.64
CA ARG A 293 9.74 17.31 -12.56
C ARG A 293 10.35 18.67 -12.39
N ASP A 294 11.55 18.70 -11.81
CA ASP A 294 12.44 19.86 -11.75
C ASP A 294 13.87 19.48 -12.18
N ALA A 295 14.80 20.42 -12.10
CA ALA A 295 16.20 20.19 -12.45
C ALA A 295 16.88 19.09 -11.62
N SER A 296 16.37 18.80 -10.41
CA SER A 296 16.88 17.75 -9.52
C SER A 296 16.25 16.37 -9.78
N GLY A 297 15.27 16.28 -10.67
CA GLY A 297 14.55 15.05 -11.03
C GLY A 297 13.05 15.17 -10.75
N GLU A 298 12.49 14.27 -9.92
CA GLU A 298 11.08 14.32 -9.52
C GLU A 298 10.85 15.51 -8.56
N ALA A 299 9.90 16.40 -8.89
CA ALA A 299 9.53 17.53 -8.05
C ALA A 299 8.52 17.07 -7.00
N THR A 300 8.98 16.73 -5.81
CA THR A 300 8.12 16.20 -4.74
C THR A 300 7.68 17.25 -3.72
N GLY A 301 8.36 18.41 -3.64
CA GLY A 301 7.94 19.53 -2.79
C GLY A 301 6.62 20.13 -3.23
N LEU A 302 5.68 20.32 -2.32
CA LEU A 302 4.32 20.80 -2.61
C LEU A 302 4.33 22.23 -3.20
N ASP A 303 5.27 23.06 -2.80
CA ASP A 303 5.51 24.42 -3.33
C ASP A 303 5.78 24.42 -4.84
N ARG A 304 6.49 23.38 -5.34
CA ARG A 304 6.79 23.21 -6.78
C ARG A 304 5.55 22.91 -7.64
N TRP A 305 4.47 22.44 -7.00
CA TRP A 305 3.20 22.11 -7.68
C TRP A 305 2.28 23.34 -7.83
N ALA A 306 2.65 24.49 -7.25
CA ALA A 306 1.87 25.72 -7.37
C ALA A 306 1.65 26.11 -8.84
N GLY A 307 0.41 26.47 -9.20
CA GLY A 307 0.02 26.87 -10.56
C GLY A 307 0.05 25.75 -11.61
N LEU A 308 0.17 24.48 -11.21
CA LEU A 308 0.16 23.32 -12.13
C LEU A 308 -1.13 23.26 -12.96
N GLY A 309 -2.26 23.63 -12.37
CA GLY A 309 -3.56 23.67 -13.04
C GLY A 309 -3.60 24.63 -14.24
N LYS A 310 -2.87 25.76 -14.18
CA LYS A 310 -2.74 26.71 -15.29
C LYS A 310 -1.83 26.17 -16.39
N ARG A 311 -0.74 25.47 -16.04
CA ARG A 311 0.31 25.01 -16.96
C ARG A 311 -0.03 23.66 -17.63
N SER A 312 -0.64 22.75 -16.89
CA SER A 312 -1.00 21.41 -17.37
C SER A 312 -2.33 20.95 -16.74
N PRO A 313 -3.47 21.47 -17.23
CA PRO A 313 -4.77 21.26 -16.61
C PRO A 313 -5.21 19.78 -16.59
N LEU A 314 -4.85 19.00 -17.60
CA LEU A 314 -5.20 17.58 -17.67
C LEU A 314 -4.45 16.76 -16.58
N VAL A 315 -3.16 17.01 -16.41
CA VAL A 315 -2.34 16.32 -15.40
C VAL A 315 -2.77 16.71 -13.98
N ALA A 316 -2.98 18.02 -13.75
CA ALA A 316 -3.48 18.53 -12.49
C ALA A 316 -4.90 18.02 -12.19
N GLY A 317 -5.78 17.97 -13.20
CA GLY A 317 -7.14 17.45 -13.07
C GLY A 317 -7.17 15.95 -12.74
N ALA A 318 -6.34 15.14 -13.39
CA ALA A 318 -6.21 13.73 -13.10
C ALA A 318 -5.71 13.49 -11.66
N PHE A 319 -4.70 14.24 -11.21
CA PHE A 319 -4.22 14.13 -9.84
C PHE A 319 -5.27 14.55 -8.82
N ALA A 320 -5.95 15.67 -9.06
CA ALA A 320 -7.06 16.13 -8.21
C ALA A 320 -8.18 15.09 -8.13
N PHE A 321 -8.54 14.43 -9.23
CA PHE A 321 -9.53 13.36 -9.26
C PHE A 321 -9.12 12.18 -8.36
N PHE A 322 -7.87 11.73 -8.42
CA PHE A 322 -7.37 10.67 -7.53
C PHE A 322 -7.37 11.09 -6.07
N LEU A 323 -6.97 12.33 -5.76
CA LEU A 323 -7.01 12.86 -4.39
C LEU A 323 -8.44 12.93 -3.84
N LEU A 324 -9.40 13.37 -4.66
CA LEU A 324 -10.83 13.40 -4.29
C LEU A 324 -11.39 11.99 -4.09
N SER A 325 -10.94 11.02 -4.89
CA SER A 325 -11.30 9.62 -4.68
C SER A 325 -10.74 9.08 -3.37
N MET A 326 -9.46 9.32 -3.06
CA MET A 326 -8.86 8.93 -1.77
C MET A 326 -9.53 9.64 -0.59
N ALA A 327 -9.97 10.88 -0.76
CA ALA A 327 -10.78 11.60 0.23
C ALA A 327 -12.12 10.89 0.50
N GLY A 328 -12.68 10.19 -0.49
CA GLY A 328 -13.95 9.48 -0.40
C GLY A 328 -15.13 10.36 -0.82
N ILE A 329 -14.97 11.14 -1.89
CA ILE A 329 -16.07 11.92 -2.47
C ILE A 329 -17.03 10.96 -3.20
N PRO A 330 -18.37 11.11 -3.03
CA PRO A 330 -19.38 10.30 -3.73
C PRO A 330 -19.13 10.21 -5.24
N LEU A 331 -19.57 9.14 -5.86
CA LEU A 331 -19.36 8.77 -7.28
C LEU A 331 -17.91 8.38 -7.62
N THR A 332 -17.01 8.29 -6.64
CA THR A 332 -15.68 7.74 -6.84
C THR A 332 -15.52 6.37 -6.16
N ALA A 333 -14.60 5.56 -6.67
CA ALA A 333 -14.32 4.25 -6.13
C ALA A 333 -13.85 4.28 -4.65
N GLY A 334 -13.16 5.34 -4.23
CA GLY A 334 -12.73 5.51 -2.84
C GLY A 334 -13.89 5.66 -1.85
N PHE A 335 -14.98 6.34 -2.24
CA PHE A 335 -16.20 6.39 -1.45
C PHE A 335 -16.85 5.00 -1.33
N ALA A 336 -17.07 4.33 -2.47
CA ALA A 336 -17.68 3.01 -2.49
C ALA A 336 -16.88 1.98 -1.64
N GLY A 337 -15.55 2.03 -1.72
CA GLY A 337 -14.66 1.19 -0.90
C GLY A 337 -14.77 1.46 0.59
N LYS A 338 -14.72 2.73 1.02
CA LYS A 338 -14.89 3.12 2.43
C LYS A 338 -16.27 2.72 2.94
N TRP A 339 -17.32 2.98 2.15
CA TRP A 339 -18.69 2.61 2.48
C TRP A 339 -18.81 1.09 2.74
N ALA A 340 -18.25 0.26 1.85
CA ALA A 340 -18.30 -1.18 2.00
C ALA A 340 -17.65 -1.65 3.31
N VAL A 341 -16.41 -1.22 3.61
CA VAL A 341 -15.71 -1.65 4.83
C VAL A 341 -16.33 -1.09 6.12
N PHE A 342 -16.89 0.12 6.09
CA PHE A 342 -17.54 0.70 7.26
C PHE A 342 -18.88 0.00 7.55
N THR A 343 -19.65 -0.33 6.52
CA THR A 343 -20.93 -1.03 6.68
C THR A 343 -20.74 -2.41 7.30
N VAL A 344 -19.77 -3.20 6.84
CA VAL A 344 -19.51 -4.53 7.43
C VAL A 344 -18.96 -4.43 8.85
N ALA A 345 -18.14 -3.44 9.17
CA ALA A 345 -17.67 -3.22 10.54
C ALA A 345 -18.80 -2.78 11.47
N MET A 346 -19.73 -1.95 10.99
CA MET A 346 -20.94 -1.56 11.73
C MET A 346 -21.82 -2.77 12.05
N SER A 347 -22.07 -3.62 11.07
CA SER A 347 -22.89 -4.83 11.26
C SER A 347 -22.27 -5.83 12.24
N ALA A 348 -20.94 -5.85 12.36
CA ALA A 348 -20.21 -6.66 13.34
C ALA A 348 -20.08 -5.99 14.73
N GLY A 349 -20.71 -4.83 14.96
CA GLY A 349 -20.67 -4.14 16.25
C GLY A 349 -19.45 -3.27 16.48
N ALA A 350 -18.55 -3.11 15.50
CA ALA A 350 -17.33 -2.29 15.61
C ALA A 350 -17.60 -0.77 15.39
N TRP A 351 -18.79 -0.27 15.78
CA TRP A 351 -19.19 1.11 15.58
C TRP A 351 -18.22 2.15 16.17
N PRO A 352 -17.51 1.92 17.31
CA PRO A 352 -16.57 2.92 17.82
C PRO A 352 -15.39 3.13 16.86
N VAL A 353 -14.90 2.04 16.22
CA VAL A 353 -13.83 2.10 15.24
C VAL A 353 -14.29 2.82 13.98
N VAL A 354 -15.54 2.57 13.54
CA VAL A 354 -16.13 3.26 12.38
C VAL A 354 -16.29 4.77 12.64
N LEU A 355 -16.65 5.18 13.85
CA LEU A 355 -16.72 6.61 14.21
C LEU A 355 -15.36 7.29 14.06
N VAL A 356 -14.30 6.66 14.54
CA VAL A 356 -12.92 7.15 14.35
C VAL A 356 -12.52 7.14 12.87
N ALA A 357 -12.95 6.13 12.11
CA ALA A 357 -12.67 6.03 10.68
C ALA A 357 -13.30 7.20 9.91
N ILE A 358 -14.56 7.55 10.21
CA ILE A 358 -15.24 8.71 9.61
C ILE A 358 -14.48 10.00 9.98
N THR A 359 -14.17 10.21 11.26
CA THR A 359 -13.42 11.38 11.72
C THR A 359 -12.05 11.49 11.03
N SER A 360 -11.31 10.41 10.94
CA SER A 360 -10.00 10.36 10.24
C SER A 360 -10.14 10.63 8.74
N SER A 361 -11.26 10.20 8.12
CA SER A 361 -11.55 10.49 6.72
C SER A 361 -11.82 11.98 6.50
N VAL A 362 -12.50 12.66 7.44
CA VAL A 362 -12.71 14.12 7.41
C VAL A 362 -11.38 14.86 7.56
N ILE A 363 -10.50 14.43 8.47
CA ILE A 363 -9.15 15.01 8.58
C ILE A 363 -8.37 14.81 7.27
N ALA A 364 -8.52 13.66 6.61
CA ALA A 364 -7.85 13.38 5.36
C ALA A 364 -8.28 14.31 4.21
N ILE A 365 -9.53 14.74 4.16
CA ILE A 365 -10.01 15.71 3.18
C ILE A 365 -9.14 16.98 3.20
N PHE A 366 -8.72 17.44 4.37
CA PHE A 366 -7.95 18.67 4.52
C PHE A 366 -6.65 18.67 3.72
N PHE A 367 -5.82 17.64 3.85
CA PHE A 367 -4.53 17.62 3.13
C PHE A 367 -4.68 17.34 1.64
N TYR A 368 -5.71 16.59 1.22
CA TYR A 368 -6.00 16.42 -0.21
C TYR A 368 -6.49 17.72 -0.84
N VAL A 369 -7.44 18.41 -0.21
CA VAL A 369 -7.95 19.69 -0.71
C VAL A 369 -6.87 20.77 -0.67
N ARG A 370 -6.01 20.81 0.36
CA ARG A 370 -4.86 21.72 0.41
C ARG A 370 -3.93 21.50 -0.80
N THR A 371 -3.66 20.25 -1.18
CA THR A 371 -2.84 19.96 -2.36
C THR A 371 -3.51 20.44 -3.65
N ILE A 372 -4.81 20.21 -3.80
CA ILE A 372 -5.60 20.72 -4.94
C ILE A 372 -5.58 22.25 -4.96
N GLN A 373 -5.75 22.90 -3.81
CA GLN A 373 -5.69 24.35 -3.69
C GLN A 373 -4.36 24.90 -4.16
N VAL A 374 -3.24 24.30 -3.74
CA VAL A 374 -1.91 24.72 -4.20
C VAL A 374 -1.78 24.58 -5.71
N MET A 375 -2.23 23.49 -6.29
CA MET A 375 -2.13 23.26 -7.74
C MET A 375 -2.93 24.25 -8.59
N PHE A 376 -4.13 24.62 -8.16
CA PHE A 376 -5.06 25.41 -8.98
C PHE A 376 -5.13 26.89 -8.62
N PHE A 377 -4.93 27.23 -7.36
CA PHE A 377 -5.24 28.59 -6.83
C PHE A 377 -4.03 29.31 -6.24
N SER A 378 -2.88 28.63 -6.02
CA SER A 378 -1.69 29.32 -5.55
C SER A 378 -0.81 29.74 -6.72
N ASP A 379 -0.26 30.94 -6.61
CA ASP A 379 0.77 31.41 -7.54
C ASP A 379 2.15 30.88 -7.14
N VAL A 380 3.05 30.78 -8.11
CA VAL A 380 4.42 30.35 -7.88
C VAL A 380 5.13 31.43 -7.07
N ALA A 381 5.78 31.06 -5.96
CA ALA A 381 6.53 32.01 -5.13
C ALA A 381 7.68 32.65 -5.93
N GLU A 382 7.92 33.96 -5.72
CA GLU A 382 9.04 34.69 -6.35
C GLU A 382 10.35 33.97 -6.05
N GLY A 383 11.18 33.77 -7.08
CA GLY A 383 12.45 33.06 -6.99
C GLY A 383 12.36 31.53 -6.97
N THR A 384 11.18 30.94 -7.02
CA THR A 384 11.00 29.50 -7.12
C THR A 384 10.77 29.10 -8.59
N GLU A 385 11.61 28.24 -9.14
CA GLU A 385 11.34 27.65 -10.45
C GLU A 385 10.18 26.65 -10.33
N PRO A 386 9.08 26.85 -11.08
CA PRO A 386 7.96 25.93 -11.04
C PRO A 386 8.35 24.59 -11.67
N ALA A 387 7.82 23.48 -11.15
CA ALA A 387 8.03 22.17 -11.74
C ALA A 387 7.51 22.13 -13.19
N ALA A 388 8.26 21.50 -14.07
CA ALA A 388 7.83 21.19 -15.42
C ALA A 388 7.02 19.90 -15.44
N VAL A 389 6.15 19.73 -16.43
CA VAL A 389 5.46 18.46 -16.70
C VAL A 389 6.15 17.80 -17.87
N SER A 390 6.74 16.63 -17.67
CA SER A 390 7.31 15.85 -18.77
C SER A 390 6.19 15.32 -19.67
N VAL A 391 6.48 15.22 -20.97
CA VAL A 391 5.54 14.60 -21.91
C VAL A 391 5.41 13.11 -21.55
N PRO A 392 4.21 12.64 -21.19
CA PRO A 392 4.04 11.25 -20.81
C PRO A 392 4.26 10.31 -21.99
N SER A 393 4.88 9.16 -21.73
CA SER A 393 4.88 8.08 -22.72
C SER A 393 3.47 7.52 -22.93
N MET A 394 3.27 6.78 -24.01
CA MET A 394 1.99 6.12 -24.28
C MET A 394 1.59 5.17 -23.15
N LEU A 395 2.56 4.52 -22.50
CA LEU A 395 2.31 3.59 -21.37
C LEU A 395 1.88 4.34 -20.11
N THR A 396 2.53 5.46 -19.78
CA THR A 396 2.13 6.28 -18.63
C THR A 396 0.78 6.94 -18.82
N SER A 397 0.52 7.46 -20.03
CA SER A 397 -0.80 8.01 -20.41
C SER A 397 -1.89 6.94 -20.30
N GLY A 398 -1.63 5.73 -20.83
CA GLY A 398 -2.54 4.59 -20.72
C GLY A 398 -2.79 4.17 -19.28
N THR A 399 -1.73 4.15 -18.43
CA THR A 399 -1.85 3.86 -17.02
C THR A 399 -2.74 4.87 -16.30
N ILE A 400 -2.56 6.17 -16.54
CA ILE A 400 -3.38 7.23 -15.94
C ILE A 400 -4.83 7.10 -16.43
N ALA A 401 -5.04 6.89 -17.73
CA ALA A 401 -6.38 6.75 -18.31
C ALA A 401 -7.13 5.55 -17.72
N VAL A 402 -6.49 4.39 -17.65
CA VAL A 402 -7.08 3.18 -17.03
C VAL A 402 -7.35 3.39 -15.54
N ALA A 403 -6.47 4.11 -14.83
CA ALA A 403 -6.67 4.45 -13.43
C ALA A 403 -7.88 5.37 -13.23
N VAL A 404 -8.02 6.41 -14.05
CA VAL A 404 -9.19 7.33 -14.00
C VAL A 404 -10.47 6.56 -14.30
N LEU A 405 -10.49 5.78 -15.40
CA LEU A 405 -11.67 4.99 -15.81
C LEU A 405 -12.03 3.97 -14.72
N GLY A 406 -11.07 3.21 -14.20
CA GLY A 406 -11.31 2.23 -13.12
C GLY A 406 -11.85 2.90 -11.86
N THR A 407 -11.28 4.04 -11.47
CA THR A 407 -11.76 4.80 -10.30
C THR A 407 -13.19 5.33 -10.49
N LEU A 408 -13.54 5.76 -11.68
CA LEU A 408 -14.88 6.25 -11.99
C LEU A 408 -15.88 5.09 -12.08
N VAL A 409 -15.58 4.07 -12.87
CA VAL A 409 -16.47 2.93 -13.11
C VAL A 409 -16.79 2.20 -11.81
N LEU A 410 -15.78 1.91 -10.99
CA LEU A 410 -15.96 1.22 -9.71
C LEU A 410 -16.67 2.10 -8.66
N GLY A 411 -16.65 3.42 -8.83
CA GLY A 411 -17.42 4.33 -7.99
C GLY A 411 -18.90 4.37 -8.33
N VAL A 412 -19.25 4.22 -9.60
CA VAL A 412 -20.64 4.29 -10.11
C VAL A 412 -21.29 2.90 -10.16
N VAL A 413 -20.53 1.87 -10.55
CA VAL A 413 -21.02 0.49 -10.73
C VAL A 413 -20.15 -0.48 -9.94
N PRO A 414 -20.27 -0.55 -8.59
CA PRO A 414 -19.44 -1.42 -7.75
C PRO A 414 -19.82 -2.91 -7.83
N GLY A 415 -21.06 -3.24 -8.26
CA GLY A 415 -21.64 -4.58 -8.23
C GLY A 415 -20.75 -5.68 -8.82
N PRO A 416 -20.32 -5.60 -10.09
CA PRO A 416 -19.55 -6.67 -10.72
C PRO A 416 -18.24 -7.02 -9.99
N LEU A 417 -17.55 -6.03 -9.42
CA LEU A 417 -16.33 -6.30 -8.66
C LEU A 417 -16.64 -6.91 -7.28
N LEU A 418 -17.74 -6.52 -6.64
CA LEU A 418 -18.19 -7.12 -5.38
C LEU A 418 -18.59 -8.59 -5.59
N GLU A 419 -19.27 -8.92 -6.69
CA GLU A 419 -19.59 -10.30 -7.06
C GLU A 419 -18.34 -11.14 -7.30
N LEU A 420 -17.37 -10.61 -8.08
CA LEU A 420 -16.09 -11.26 -8.28
C LEU A 420 -15.33 -11.49 -6.96
N ALA A 421 -15.41 -10.54 -6.03
CA ALA A 421 -14.81 -10.67 -4.71
C ALA A 421 -15.53 -11.73 -3.84
N ALA A 422 -16.83 -11.96 -4.06
CA ALA A 422 -17.58 -13.05 -3.41
C ALA A 422 -17.09 -14.42 -3.86
N ASP A 423 -16.91 -14.58 -5.18
CA ASP A 423 -16.42 -15.84 -5.77
C ASP A 423 -14.99 -16.14 -5.30
N ALA A 424 -14.12 -15.13 -5.26
CA ALA A 424 -12.75 -15.24 -4.72
C ALA A 424 -12.75 -15.69 -3.24
N GLY A 425 -13.76 -15.35 -2.46
CA GLY A 425 -13.92 -15.78 -1.06
C GLY A 425 -14.10 -17.27 -0.88
N GLN A 426 -14.54 -17.99 -1.90
CA GLN A 426 -14.70 -19.45 -1.84
C GLN A 426 -13.35 -20.19 -1.79
N PHE A 427 -12.29 -19.59 -2.29
CA PHE A 427 -10.93 -20.16 -2.28
C PHE A 427 -10.18 -19.98 -0.95
N ILE A 428 -10.72 -19.21 -0.02
CA ILE A 428 -10.09 -18.93 1.29
C ILE A 428 -10.50 -19.94 2.35
N ARG A 429 -11.53 -20.75 2.06
CA ARG A 429 -12.04 -21.79 2.98
C ARG A 429 -11.24 -23.08 2.92
#